data_29bc2e01009c8ba9d7e349458e66950a
#
_entry.id   29bc2e01009c8ba9d7e349458e66950a
#
_cell.length_a   1.000
_cell.length_b   1.000
_cell.length_c   1.000
_cell.angle_alpha   90.00
_cell.angle_beta   90.00
_cell.angle_gamma   90.00
#
_symmetry.space_group_name_H-M   'P 1'
#
loop_
_entity.id
_entity.type
_entity.pdbx_description
1 polymer ?
#
loop_
_entity_poly.entity_id
_entity_poly.type
_entity_poly.pdbx_seq_one_letter_code
_entity_poly.pdbx_strand_id
1 'polypeptide(L)'
;ACALVTIAMYYGGAVVMALFVFVAVFILIKSNFSTKRKDETDYEEQLFKGIMNAKDKAECWGLLKKHVCATQQEMLDFVWKTYEDVVNGFVDEDLKTLRRAVKRIDAEKSRRKKLRQRELVGMRRIDKRISLEKNTWFHLASNSGEQMLYCLKRMSEPCKEHVDNNFNPLSRECIEEILPVKKKIVDYLMRSERIVEDRDYEHIDALLAEEEAYKQQLSEMRRAQEDRIQMDLSQGLKVSLVYLNLLQETQELL
;
A
#
# COMPACT_ATOMS: atom_id res chain seq x y z
N ALA A 1 48.24 33.70 12.42
CA ALA A 1 47.26 33.91 11.33
C ALA A 1 47.23 32.77 10.34
N CYS A 2 48.37 32.23 9.86
CA CYS A 2 48.40 31.11 8.88
C CYS A 2 47.74 29.82 9.37
N ALA A 3 47.95 29.40 10.61
CA ALA A 3 47.37 28.18 11.16
C ALA A 3 45.81 28.19 11.20
N LEU A 4 45.24 29.37 11.49
CA LEU A 4 43.77 29.52 11.50
C LEU A 4 43.16 29.45 10.09
N VAL A 5 43.86 29.98 9.08
CA VAL A 5 43.44 29.91 7.68
C VAL A 5 43.52 28.47 7.15
N THR A 6 44.57 27.73 7.53
CA THR A 6 44.74 26.32 7.12
C THR A 6 43.66 25.44 7.77
N ILE A 7 43.30 25.64 9.03
CA ILE A 7 42.24 24.94 9.73
C ILE A 7 40.86 25.29 9.09
N ALA A 8 40.61 26.56 8.81
CA ALA A 8 39.36 26.98 8.16
C ALA A 8 39.20 26.40 6.73
N MET A 9 40.29 26.31 5.96
CA MET A 9 40.33 25.68 4.65
C MET A 9 40.11 24.14 4.76
N TYR A 10 40.72 23.48 5.75
CA TYR A 10 40.57 22.07 5.96
C TYR A 10 39.11 21.68 6.32
N TYR A 11 38.52 22.39 7.28
CA TYR A 11 37.11 22.17 7.67
C TYR A 11 36.14 22.65 6.60
N GLY A 12 36.41 23.76 5.92
CA GLY A 12 35.60 24.21 4.79
C GLY A 12 35.62 23.25 3.62
N GLY A 13 36.77 22.65 3.29
CA GLY A 13 36.92 21.62 2.28
C GLY A 13 36.17 20.32 2.64
N ALA A 14 36.24 19.89 3.89
CA ALA A 14 35.52 18.69 4.36
C ALA A 14 33.99 18.88 4.30
N VAL A 15 33.48 20.05 4.68
CA VAL A 15 32.05 20.38 4.59
C VAL A 15 31.58 20.43 3.14
N VAL A 16 32.38 21.03 2.25
CA VAL A 16 32.05 21.08 0.82
C VAL A 16 32.06 19.68 0.22
N MET A 17 33.05 18.83 0.55
CA MET A 17 33.07 17.41 0.09
C MET A 17 31.89 16.62 0.63
N ALA A 18 31.52 16.79 1.91
CA ALA A 18 30.35 16.12 2.48
C ALA A 18 29.04 16.53 1.78
N LEU A 19 28.90 17.81 1.44
CA LEU A 19 27.77 18.32 0.64
C LEU A 19 27.75 17.72 -0.76
N PHE A 20 28.88 17.62 -1.45
CA PHE A 20 28.96 16.99 -2.75
C PHE A 20 28.59 15.50 -2.72
N VAL A 21 29.08 14.75 -1.73
CA VAL A 21 28.73 13.34 -1.53
C VAL A 21 27.23 13.22 -1.24
N PHE A 22 26.68 14.08 -0.39
CA PHE A 22 25.25 14.08 -0.08
C PHE A 22 24.38 14.36 -1.31
N VAL A 23 24.76 15.35 -2.13
CA VAL A 23 24.07 15.68 -3.39
C VAL A 23 24.20 14.55 -4.39
N ALA A 24 25.38 13.93 -4.53
CA ALA A 24 25.60 12.80 -5.43
C ALA A 24 24.75 11.58 -5.01
N VAL A 25 24.73 11.23 -3.73
CA VAL A 25 23.89 10.15 -3.19
C VAL A 25 22.40 10.46 -3.39
N PHE A 26 21.98 11.69 -3.16
CA PHE A 26 20.59 12.12 -3.38
C PHE A 26 20.18 12.02 -4.87
N ILE A 27 21.07 12.42 -5.79
CA ILE A 27 20.86 12.27 -7.24
C ILE A 27 20.79 10.81 -7.64
N LEU A 28 21.67 9.94 -7.10
CA LEU A 28 21.66 8.49 -7.37
C LEU A 28 20.39 7.83 -6.86
N ILE A 29 19.94 8.17 -5.65
CA ILE A 29 18.67 7.66 -5.10
C ILE A 29 17.50 8.12 -5.97
N LYS A 30 17.45 9.41 -6.33
CA LYS A 30 16.39 9.96 -7.20
C LYS A 30 16.41 9.36 -8.61
N SER A 31 17.59 9.12 -9.16
CA SER A 31 17.78 8.47 -10.47
C SER A 31 17.32 7.02 -10.44
N ASN A 32 17.70 6.23 -9.44
CA ASN A 32 17.23 4.84 -9.29
C ASN A 32 15.72 4.74 -9.14
N PHE A 33 15.10 5.60 -8.33
CA PHE A 33 13.63 5.66 -8.21
C PHE A 33 12.96 6.06 -9.53
N SER A 34 13.55 7.01 -10.27
CA SER A 34 13.02 7.44 -11.57
C SER A 34 13.18 6.36 -12.65
N THR A 35 14.29 5.65 -12.66
CA THR A 35 14.57 4.57 -13.61
C THR A 35 13.63 3.39 -13.36
N LYS A 36 13.49 2.94 -12.11
CA LYS A 36 12.59 1.82 -11.76
C LYS A 36 11.14 2.10 -12.16
N ARG A 37 10.65 3.31 -11.91
CA ARG A 37 9.29 3.72 -12.31
C ARG A 37 9.10 3.84 -13.82
N LYS A 38 10.16 4.17 -14.55
CA LYS A 38 10.15 4.26 -16.00
C LYS A 38 10.15 2.86 -16.62
N ASP A 39 10.92 1.93 -16.08
CA ASP A 39 10.98 0.54 -16.52
C ASP A 39 9.64 -0.20 -16.29
N GLU A 40 8.98 0.02 -15.16
CA GLU A 40 7.64 -0.52 -14.88
C GLU A 40 6.60 0.01 -15.89
N THR A 41 6.61 1.30 -16.16
CA THR A 41 5.69 1.91 -17.14
C THR A 41 5.96 1.39 -18.56
N ASP A 42 7.22 1.21 -18.92
CA ASP A 42 7.62 0.67 -20.22
C ASP A 42 7.22 -0.81 -20.36
N TYR A 43 7.34 -1.60 -19.29
CA TYR A 43 6.90 -3.01 -19.27
C TYR A 43 5.39 -3.15 -19.41
N GLU A 44 4.59 -2.38 -18.67
CA GLU A 44 3.13 -2.35 -18.81
C GLU A 44 2.70 -1.97 -20.23
N GLU A 45 3.38 -1.00 -20.82
CA GLU A 45 3.09 -0.56 -22.18
C GLU A 45 3.47 -1.60 -23.23
N GLN A 46 4.61 -2.29 -23.04
CA GLN A 46 5.03 -3.40 -23.90
C GLN A 46 4.06 -4.58 -23.85
N LEU A 47 3.60 -4.97 -22.64
CA LEU A 47 2.60 -6.01 -22.47
C LEU A 47 1.28 -5.63 -23.14
N PHE A 48 0.83 -4.41 -22.96
CA PHE A 48 -0.40 -3.95 -23.61
C PHE A 48 -0.25 -3.91 -25.14
N LYS A 49 0.86 -3.46 -25.67
CA LYS A 49 1.17 -3.54 -27.11
C LYS A 49 1.20 -5.00 -27.59
N GLY A 50 1.76 -5.92 -26.79
CA GLY A 50 1.72 -7.35 -27.07
C GLY A 50 0.30 -7.89 -27.17
N ILE A 51 -0.56 -7.56 -26.20
CA ILE A 51 -2.00 -7.92 -26.22
C ILE A 51 -2.69 -7.37 -27.47
N MET A 52 -2.39 -6.11 -27.86
CA MET A 52 -3.00 -5.47 -29.02
C MET A 52 -2.51 -6.04 -30.35
N ASN A 53 -1.29 -6.54 -30.43
CA ASN A 53 -0.67 -7.08 -31.63
C ASN A 53 -0.77 -8.60 -31.73
N ALA A 54 -1.20 -9.31 -30.68
CA ALA A 54 -1.37 -10.76 -30.70
C ALA A 54 -2.30 -11.18 -31.85
N LYS A 55 -1.83 -12.10 -32.68
CA LYS A 55 -2.58 -12.63 -33.81
C LYS A 55 -3.49 -13.78 -33.38
N ASP A 56 -3.08 -14.54 -32.41
CA ASP A 56 -3.83 -15.64 -31.83
C ASP A 56 -4.56 -15.22 -30.54
N LYS A 57 -5.82 -15.62 -30.43
CA LYS A 57 -6.67 -15.33 -29.27
C LYS A 57 -6.20 -16.03 -27.99
N ALA A 58 -5.56 -17.21 -28.13
CA ALA A 58 -4.97 -17.93 -27.00
C ALA A 58 -3.72 -17.21 -26.46
N GLU A 59 -2.88 -16.71 -27.37
CA GLU A 59 -1.74 -15.87 -27.01
C GLU A 59 -2.19 -14.59 -26.28
N CYS A 60 -3.22 -13.92 -26.82
CA CYS A 60 -3.82 -12.74 -26.20
C CYS A 60 -4.29 -13.03 -24.76
N TRP A 61 -4.96 -14.16 -24.54
CA TRP A 61 -5.36 -14.57 -23.20
C TRP A 61 -4.19 -14.84 -22.28
N GLY A 62 -3.14 -15.51 -22.75
CA GLY A 62 -1.91 -15.76 -21.96
C GLY A 62 -1.24 -14.47 -21.49
N LEU A 63 -1.11 -13.48 -22.38
CA LEU A 63 -0.54 -12.17 -22.06
C LEU A 63 -1.43 -11.39 -21.08
N LEU A 64 -2.75 -11.37 -21.29
CA LEU A 64 -3.70 -10.69 -20.41
C LEU A 64 -3.70 -11.30 -19.01
N LYS A 65 -3.71 -12.63 -18.89
CA LYS A 65 -3.62 -13.34 -17.59
C LYS A 65 -2.32 -12.97 -16.86
N LYS A 66 -1.18 -12.97 -17.57
CA LYS A 66 0.11 -12.60 -17.01
C LYS A 66 0.09 -11.16 -16.49
N HIS A 67 -0.49 -10.23 -17.26
CA HIS A 67 -0.62 -8.83 -16.88
C HIS A 67 -1.49 -8.67 -15.61
N VAL A 68 -2.67 -9.28 -15.58
CA VAL A 68 -3.57 -9.20 -14.41
C VAL A 68 -2.92 -9.78 -13.15
N CYS A 69 -2.24 -10.92 -13.24
CA CYS A 69 -1.53 -11.49 -12.09
C CYS A 69 -0.40 -10.57 -11.58
N ALA A 70 0.41 -10.01 -12.49
CA ALA A 70 1.46 -9.06 -12.11
C ALA A 70 0.89 -7.81 -11.45
N THR A 71 -0.22 -7.26 -11.98
CA THR A 71 -0.87 -6.10 -11.38
C THR A 71 -1.52 -6.40 -10.02
N GLN A 72 -1.94 -7.63 -9.75
CA GLN A 72 -2.43 -8.05 -8.42
C GLN A 72 -1.28 -8.13 -7.41
N GLN A 73 -0.15 -8.70 -7.81
CA GLN A 73 1.05 -8.74 -6.96
C GLN A 73 1.52 -7.32 -6.58
N GLU A 74 1.67 -6.42 -7.56
CA GLU A 74 2.00 -5.01 -7.32
C GLU A 74 1.00 -4.32 -6.39
N MET A 75 -0.30 -4.68 -6.48
CA MET A 75 -1.32 -4.14 -5.61
C MET A 75 -1.12 -4.59 -4.17
N LEU A 76 -0.86 -5.88 -3.92
CA LEU A 76 -0.62 -6.39 -2.58
C LEU A 76 0.64 -5.78 -1.96
N ASP A 77 1.73 -5.64 -2.74
CA ASP A 77 2.96 -4.93 -2.33
C ASP A 77 2.67 -3.48 -1.94
N PHE A 78 1.88 -2.78 -2.74
CA PHE A 78 1.45 -1.41 -2.43
C PHE A 78 0.59 -1.35 -1.17
N VAL A 79 -0.34 -2.29 -0.99
CA VAL A 79 -1.30 -2.32 0.12
C VAL A 79 -0.58 -2.49 1.45
N TRP A 80 0.25 -3.52 1.62
CA TRP A 80 0.86 -3.76 2.91
C TRP A 80 1.85 -2.66 3.31
N LYS A 81 2.64 -2.12 2.36
CA LYS A 81 3.55 -0.98 2.60
C LYS A 81 2.78 0.28 3.01
N THR A 82 1.66 0.53 2.34
CA THR A 82 0.86 1.74 2.63
C THR A 82 0.09 1.60 3.94
N TYR A 83 -0.44 0.41 4.23
CA TYR A 83 -1.07 0.11 5.52
C TYR A 83 -0.08 0.32 6.68
N GLU A 84 1.13 -0.21 6.56
CA GLU A 84 2.19 -0.01 7.56
C GLU A 84 2.53 1.46 7.75
N ASP A 85 2.71 2.22 6.65
CA ASP A 85 2.97 3.67 6.69
C ASP A 85 1.83 4.44 7.39
N VAL A 86 0.57 4.07 7.16
CA VAL A 86 -0.59 4.73 7.78
C VAL A 86 -0.65 4.46 9.27
N VAL A 87 -0.52 3.19 9.70
CA VAL A 87 -0.58 2.84 11.13
C VAL A 87 0.59 3.46 11.88
N ASN A 88 1.82 3.35 11.35
CA ASN A 88 2.99 3.97 11.98
C ASN A 88 2.85 5.49 12.01
N GLY A 89 2.46 6.12 10.92
CA GLY A 89 2.27 7.57 10.86
C GLY A 89 1.22 8.10 11.83
N PHE A 90 0.18 7.32 12.13
CA PHE A 90 -0.83 7.67 13.12
C PHE A 90 -0.31 7.49 14.55
N VAL A 91 0.34 6.36 14.84
CA VAL A 91 0.92 6.06 16.16
C VAL A 91 2.04 7.03 16.53
N ASP A 92 2.91 7.36 15.59
CA ASP A 92 4.07 8.23 15.79
C ASP A 92 3.75 9.73 15.56
N GLU A 93 2.50 10.08 15.25
CA GLU A 93 2.04 11.43 14.87
C GLU A 93 2.85 12.04 13.71
N ASP A 94 3.36 11.19 12.79
CA ASP A 94 4.13 11.64 11.63
C ASP A 94 3.23 12.09 10.47
N LEU A 95 2.86 13.36 10.50
CA LEU A 95 2.05 14.01 9.48
C LEU A 95 2.68 13.89 8.07
N LYS A 96 4.01 13.91 7.98
CA LYS A 96 4.71 13.82 6.68
C LYS A 96 4.51 12.46 6.03
N THR A 97 4.59 11.39 6.80
CA THR A 97 4.31 10.03 6.35
C THR A 97 2.85 9.87 5.95
N LEU A 98 1.90 10.36 6.77
CA LEU A 98 0.47 10.31 6.45
C LEU A 98 0.11 11.09 5.18
N ARG A 99 0.63 12.30 5.00
CA ARG A 99 0.43 13.09 3.76
C ARG A 99 0.99 12.37 2.52
N ARG A 100 2.13 11.69 2.68
CA ARG A 100 2.74 10.90 1.60
C ARG A 100 1.88 9.69 1.26
N ALA A 101 1.38 8.96 2.27
CA ALA A 101 0.49 7.81 2.08
C ALA A 101 -0.78 8.19 1.32
N VAL A 102 -1.50 9.23 1.76
CA VAL A 102 -2.71 9.73 1.07
C VAL A 102 -2.42 10.08 -0.40
N LYS A 103 -1.35 10.81 -0.65
CA LYS A 103 -0.97 11.17 -2.03
C LYS A 103 -0.63 9.95 -2.90
N ARG A 104 0.02 8.93 -2.32
CA ARG A 104 0.33 7.67 -3.02
C ARG A 104 -0.95 6.90 -3.34
N ILE A 105 -1.90 6.82 -2.42
CA ILE A 105 -3.19 6.16 -2.62
C ILE A 105 -3.96 6.82 -3.77
N ASP A 106 -4.05 8.15 -3.81
CA ASP A 106 -4.75 8.87 -4.89
C ASP A 106 -4.07 8.66 -6.26
N ALA A 107 -2.73 8.62 -6.28
CA ALA A 107 -1.97 8.34 -7.50
C ALA A 107 -2.21 6.90 -7.98
N GLU A 108 -2.20 5.92 -7.08
CA GLU A 108 -2.44 4.51 -7.40
C GLU A 108 -3.88 4.27 -7.86
N LYS A 109 -4.87 4.91 -7.23
CA LYS A 109 -6.26 4.88 -7.68
C LYS A 109 -6.41 5.38 -9.13
N SER A 110 -5.71 6.45 -9.47
CA SER A 110 -5.73 7.02 -10.82
C SER A 110 -5.03 6.09 -11.84
N ARG A 111 -3.92 5.44 -11.44
CA ARG A 111 -3.21 4.45 -12.25
C ARG A 111 -4.10 3.23 -12.52
N ARG A 112 -4.72 2.66 -11.49
CA ARG A 112 -5.61 1.50 -11.58
C ARG A 112 -6.81 1.72 -12.50
N LYS A 113 -7.41 2.89 -12.44
CA LYS A 113 -8.50 3.25 -13.37
C LYS A 113 -8.05 3.16 -14.84
N LYS A 114 -6.83 3.61 -15.15
CA LYS A 114 -6.27 3.51 -16.51
C LYS A 114 -5.96 2.08 -16.91
N LEU A 115 -5.37 1.29 -16.00
CA LEU A 115 -5.07 -0.13 -16.24
C LEU A 115 -6.34 -0.92 -16.52
N ARG A 116 -7.36 -0.76 -15.70
CA ARG A 116 -8.67 -1.43 -15.90
C ARG A 116 -9.28 -1.14 -17.27
N GLN A 117 -9.17 0.09 -17.76
CA GLN A 117 -9.65 0.41 -19.11
C GLN A 117 -8.88 -0.38 -20.18
N ARG A 118 -7.55 -0.52 -20.04
CA ARG A 118 -6.69 -1.30 -20.96
C ARG A 118 -7.02 -2.79 -20.89
N GLU A 119 -7.19 -3.32 -19.70
CA GLU A 119 -7.55 -4.73 -19.45
C GLU A 119 -8.91 -5.07 -20.06
N LEU A 120 -9.92 -4.19 -19.94
CA LEU A 120 -11.23 -4.37 -20.59
C LEU A 120 -11.13 -4.40 -22.11
N VAL A 121 -10.23 -3.61 -22.70
CA VAL A 121 -9.96 -3.68 -24.16
C VAL A 121 -9.31 -5.02 -24.50
N GLY A 122 -8.36 -5.50 -23.69
CA GLY A 122 -7.76 -6.84 -23.84
C GLY A 122 -8.79 -7.95 -23.76
N MET A 123 -9.71 -7.92 -22.81
CA MET A 123 -10.81 -8.91 -22.64
C MET A 123 -11.71 -9.00 -23.88
N ARG A 124 -11.92 -7.93 -24.63
CA ARG A 124 -12.71 -7.93 -25.87
C ARG A 124 -12.01 -8.64 -27.04
N ARG A 125 -10.69 -8.81 -26.95
CA ARG A 125 -9.88 -9.44 -28.02
C ARG A 125 -9.72 -10.95 -27.88
N ILE A 126 -9.97 -11.49 -26.70
CA ILE A 126 -9.90 -12.94 -26.44
C ILE A 126 -11.13 -13.67 -27.04
N ASP A 127 -11.07 -14.99 -27.06
CA ASP A 127 -12.18 -15.80 -27.52
C ASP A 127 -13.43 -15.60 -26.63
N LYS A 128 -14.62 -15.50 -27.25
CA LYS A 128 -15.88 -15.26 -26.54
C LYS A 128 -16.17 -16.30 -25.46
N ARG A 129 -15.82 -17.57 -25.71
CA ARG A 129 -16.04 -18.65 -24.72
C ARG A 129 -15.13 -18.45 -23.50
N ILE A 130 -13.85 -18.17 -23.73
CA ILE A 130 -12.88 -17.86 -22.67
C ILE A 130 -13.30 -16.59 -21.95
N SER A 131 -13.70 -15.56 -22.68
CA SER A 131 -14.14 -14.28 -22.11
C SER A 131 -15.33 -14.48 -21.16
N LEU A 132 -16.36 -15.27 -21.55
CA LEU A 132 -17.50 -15.55 -20.69
C LEU A 132 -17.10 -16.38 -19.45
N GLU A 133 -16.27 -17.40 -19.63
CA GLU A 133 -15.83 -18.28 -18.54
C GLU A 133 -14.97 -17.53 -17.50
N LYS A 134 -14.06 -16.65 -17.96
CA LYS A 134 -13.10 -15.96 -17.08
C LYS A 134 -13.53 -14.55 -16.67
N ASN A 135 -14.68 -14.08 -17.17
CA ASN A 135 -15.20 -12.75 -16.87
C ASN A 135 -15.38 -12.51 -15.37
N THR A 136 -15.96 -13.47 -14.66
CA THR A 136 -16.16 -13.41 -13.22
C THR A 136 -14.83 -13.27 -12.47
N TRP A 137 -13.86 -14.14 -12.80
CA TRP A 137 -12.52 -14.06 -12.22
C TRP A 137 -11.87 -12.69 -12.45
N PHE A 138 -11.93 -12.19 -13.68
CA PHE A 138 -11.35 -10.88 -14.02
C PHE A 138 -11.99 -9.74 -13.21
N HIS A 139 -13.31 -9.72 -13.13
CA HIS A 139 -14.03 -8.70 -12.36
C HIS A 139 -13.77 -8.79 -10.86
N LEU A 140 -13.71 -10.00 -10.29
CA LEU A 140 -13.36 -10.18 -8.88
C LEU A 140 -11.96 -9.67 -8.57
N ALA A 141 -10.96 -10.05 -9.37
CA ALA A 141 -9.59 -9.60 -9.20
C ALA A 141 -9.46 -8.07 -9.29
N SER A 142 -10.13 -7.45 -10.27
CA SER A 142 -10.15 -5.99 -10.43
C SER A 142 -10.85 -5.28 -9.28
N ASN A 143 -11.99 -5.79 -8.82
CA ASN A 143 -12.77 -5.19 -7.75
C ASN A 143 -12.07 -5.30 -6.39
N SER A 144 -11.41 -6.44 -6.09
CA SER A 144 -10.64 -6.60 -4.85
C SER A 144 -9.57 -5.51 -4.70
N GLY A 145 -8.80 -5.24 -5.75
CA GLY A 145 -7.80 -4.16 -5.73
C GLY A 145 -8.41 -2.77 -5.50
N GLU A 146 -9.58 -2.48 -6.09
CA GLU A 146 -10.29 -1.23 -5.84
C GLU A 146 -10.78 -1.13 -4.39
N GLN A 147 -11.32 -2.21 -3.80
CA GLN A 147 -11.77 -2.24 -2.41
C GLN A 147 -10.61 -2.00 -1.45
N MET A 148 -9.47 -2.66 -1.64
CA MET A 148 -8.27 -2.43 -0.83
C MET A 148 -7.83 -0.94 -0.85
N LEU A 149 -7.86 -0.28 -2.01
CA LEU A 149 -7.56 1.15 -2.11
C LEU A 149 -8.59 2.03 -1.39
N TYR A 150 -9.87 1.65 -1.41
CA TYR A 150 -10.90 2.35 -0.65
C TYR A 150 -10.68 2.22 0.86
N CYS A 151 -10.35 1.02 1.37
CA CYS A 151 -10.04 0.81 2.78
C CYS A 151 -8.83 1.67 3.19
N LEU A 152 -7.73 1.62 2.43
CA LEU A 152 -6.54 2.44 2.69
C LEU A 152 -6.87 3.94 2.71
N LYS A 153 -7.71 4.41 1.80
CA LYS A 153 -8.11 5.83 1.78
C LYS A 153 -8.95 6.21 2.99
N ARG A 154 -9.96 5.40 3.33
CA ARG A 154 -10.86 5.65 4.47
C ARG A 154 -10.15 5.59 5.81
N MET A 155 -9.07 4.81 5.95
CA MET A 155 -8.25 4.83 7.16
C MET A 155 -7.23 5.98 7.17
N SER A 156 -6.60 6.30 6.04
CA SER A 156 -5.51 7.27 5.98
C SER A 156 -5.96 8.73 6.08
N GLU A 157 -7.12 9.08 5.50
CA GLU A 157 -7.63 10.46 5.54
C GLU A 157 -7.97 10.92 6.97
N PRO A 158 -8.76 10.15 7.77
CA PRO A 158 -9.02 10.52 9.17
C PRO A 158 -7.76 10.55 10.04
N CYS A 159 -6.82 9.60 9.86
CA CYS A 159 -5.55 9.62 10.58
C CYS A 159 -4.74 10.88 10.26
N LYS A 160 -4.62 11.24 8.97
CA LYS A 160 -3.94 12.46 8.54
C LYS A 160 -4.60 13.71 9.10
N GLU A 161 -5.93 13.81 9.00
CA GLU A 161 -6.70 14.97 9.51
C GLU A 161 -6.55 15.11 11.01
N HIS A 162 -6.55 14.00 11.75
CA HIS A 162 -6.35 13.98 13.20
C HIS A 162 -5.00 14.60 13.59
N VAL A 163 -3.92 14.14 12.98
CA VAL A 163 -2.56 14.62 13.26
C VAL A 163 -2.35 16.05 12.74
N ASP A 164 -2.91 16.41 11.59
CA ASP A 164 -2.82 17.77 11.00
C ASP A 164 -3.49 18.83 11.89
N ASN A 165 -4.55 18.46 12.60
CA ASN A 165 -5.27 19.32 13.54
C ASN A 165 -4.69 19.30 14.97
N ASN A 166 -3.60 18.60 15.23
CA ASN A 166 -2.96 18.46 16.53
C ASN A 166 -3.96 18.03 17.64
N PHE A 167 -4.83 17.05 17.34
CA PHE A 167 -5.70 16.47 18.34
C PHE A 167 -4.91 15.57 19.28
N ASN A 168 -5.51 15.18 20.42
CA ASN A 168 -4.84 14.33 21.40
C ASN A 168 -4.30 13.03 20.78
N PRO A 169 -3.06 12.62 21.12
CA PRO A 169 -2.47 11.41 20.63
C PRO A 169 -3.27 10.16 21.01
N LEU A 170 -3.04 9.07 20.30
CA LEU A 170 -3.60 7.77 20.66
C LEU A 170 -3.08 7.34 22.05
N SER A 171 -3.94 6.75 22.87
CA SER A 171 -3.54 6.29 24.20
C SER A 171 -2.48 5.18 24.09
N ARG A 172 -1.60 5.11 25.10
CA ARG A 172 -0.56 4.10 25.15
C ARG A 172 -1.12 2.67 25.11
N GLU A 173 -2.26 2.45 25.75
CA GLU A 173 -2.96 1.17 25.73
C GLU A 173 -3.36 0.77 24.30
N CYS A 174 -3.99 1.66 23.54
CA CYS A 174 -4.36 1.41 22.15
C CYS A 174 -3.13 1.20 21.25
N ILE A 175 -2.01 1.89 21.52
CA ILE A 175 -0.75 1.68 20.79
C ILE A 175 -0.19 0.27 21.05
N GLU A 176 -0.17 -0.15 22.31
CA GLU A 176 0.32 -1.48 22.72
C GLU A 176 -0.58 -2.61 22.16
N GLU A 177 -1.86 -2.35 21.92
CA GLU A 177 -2.79 -3.28 21.28
C GLU A 177 -2.61 -3.36 19.77
N ILE A 178 -2.50 -2.22 19.06
CA ILE A 178 -2.52 -2.20 17.59
C ILE A 178 -1.19 -2.65 16.97
N LEU A 179 -0.05 -2.34 17.56
CA LEU A 179 1.26 -2.65 16.97
C LEU A 179 1.51 -4.14 16.73
N PRO A 180 1.19 -5.06 17.66
CA PRO A 180 1.30 -6.50 17.42
C PRO A 180 0.35 -6.98 16.30
N VAL A 181 -0.87 -6.45 16.27
CA VAL A 181 -1.88 -6.81 15.26
C VAL A 181 -1.44 -6.29 13.88
N LYS A 182 -0.97 -5.04 13.80
CA LYS A 182 -0.39 -4.50 12.56
C LYS A 182 0.69 -5.42 11.99
N LYS A 183 1.63 -5.89 12.85
CA LYS A 183 2.71 -6.79 12.41
C LYS A 183 2.17 -8.09 11.81
N LYS A 184 1.17 -8.70 12.44
CA LYS A 184 0.52 -9.93 11.95
C LYS A 184 -0.16 -9.69 10.60
N ILE A 185 -0.87 -8.57 10.45
CA ILE A 185 -1.58 -8.22 9.21
C ILE A 185 -0.61 -7.94 8.08
N VAL A 186 0.48 -7.21 8.34
CA VAL A 186 1.53 -6.98 7.34
C VAL A 186 2.15 -8.31 6.88
N ASP A 187 2.48 -9.21 7.81
CA ASP A 187 2.99 -10.54 7.47
C ASP A 187 1.97 -11.37 6.66
N TYR A 188 0.70 -11.33 7.03
CA TYR A 188 -0.39 -11.96 6.30
C TYR A 188 -0.47 -11.45 4.84
N LEU A 189 -0.47 -10.13 4.65
CA LEU A 189 -0.54 -9.51 3.32
C LEU A 189 0.71 -9.83 2.48
N MET A 190 1.89 -9.86 3.08
CA MET A 190 3.14 -10.27 2.41
C MET A 190 3.12 -11.75 1.99
N ARG A 191 2.53 -12.64 2.81
CA ARG A 191 2.35 -14.06 2.44
C ARG A 191 1.33 -14.21 1.33
N SER A 192 0.24 -13.43 1.37
CA SER A 192 -0.75 -13.38 0.29
C SER A 192 -0.13 -12.95 -1.04
N GLU A 193 0.76 -11.94 -1.02
CA GLU A 193 1.52 -11.51 -2.19
C GLU A 193 2.37 -12.64 -2.77
N ARG A 194 3.12 -13.38 -1.93
CA ARG A 194 3.96 -14.52 -2.35
C ARG A 194 3.14 -15.64 -2.97
N ILE A 195 1.97 -15.98 -2.39
CA ILE A 195 1.07 -16.99 -2.97
C ILE A 195 0.63 -16.60 -4.38
N VAL A 196 0.35 -15.32 -4.61
CA VAL A 196 0.00 -14.81 -5.95
C VAL A 196 1.21 -14.85 -6.90
N GLU A 197 2.41 -14.53 -6.41
CA GLU A 197 3.65 -14.55 -7.17
C GLU A 197 4.04 -15.98 -7.59
N ASP A 198 4.12 -16.89 -6.62
CA ASP A 198 4.54 -18.28 -6.81
C ASP A 198 3.43 -19.15 -7.41
N ARG A 199 2.17 -18.67 -7.39
CA ARG A 199 0.97 -19.41 -7.77
C ARG A 199 0.81 -20.72 -6.99
N ASP A 200 1.29 -20.74 -5.77
CA ASP A 200 1.18 -21.85 -4.85
C ASP A 200 -0.05 -21.66 -3.95
N TYR A 201 -1.11 -22.38 -4.29
CA TYR A 201 -2.40 -22.31 -3.59
C TYR A 201 -2.61 -23.47 -2.60
N GLU A 202 -1.59 -24.31 -2.35
CA GLU A 202 -1.75 -25.49 -1.47
C GLU A 202 -2.09 -25.10 -0.03
N HIS A 203 -1.66 -23.93 0.43
CA HIS A 203 -1.87 -23.47 1.80
C HIS A 203 -2.93 -22.37 1.94
N ILE A 204 -3.76 -22.17 0.92
CA ILE A 204 -4.77 -21.09 0.92
C ILE A 204 -5.81 -21.24 2.04
N ASP A 205 -6.19 -22.47 2.39
CA ASP A 205 -7.18 -22.73 3.46
C ASP A 205 -6.65 -22.30 4.84
N ALA A 206 -5.35 -22.50 5.09
CA ALA A 206 -4.70 -22.02 6.31
C ALA A 206 -4.67 -20.50 6.37
N LEU A 207 -4.39 -19.84 5.24
CA LEU A 207 -4.40 -18.38 5.14
C LEU A 207 -5.79 -17.80 5.37
N LEU A 208 -6.84 -18.42 4.84
CA LEU A 208 -8.25 -18.03 5.06
C LEU A 208 -8.68 -18.21 6.53
N ALA A 209 -8.21 -19.27 7.19
CA ALA A 209 -8.48 -19.48 8.62
C ALA A 209 -7.79 -18.40 9.49
N GLU A 210 -6.57 -17.96 9.13
CA GLU A 210 -5.90 -16.84 9.78
C GLU A 210 -6.63 -15.50 9.56
N GLU A 211 -7.12 -15.26 8.36
CA GLU A 211 -7.94 -14.08 8.04
C GLU A 211 -9.12 -13.94 8.99
N GLU A 212 -9.89 -15.03 9.17
CA GLU A 212 -11.05 -15.04 10.05
C GLU A 212 -10.65 -14.78 11.52
N ALA A 213 -9.54 -15.38 11.97
CA ALA A 213 -9.01 -15.13 13.30
C ALA A 213 -8.60 -13.65 13.52
N TYR A 214 -8.00 -13.01 12.51
CA TYR A 214 -7.65 -11.60 12.59
C TYR A 214 -8.88 -10.69 12.56
N LYS A 215 -9.88 -11.00 11.73
CA LYS A 215 -11.17 -10.29 11.73
C LYS A 215 -11.87 -10.35 13.07
N GLN A 216 -11.85 -11.52 13.71
CA GLN A 216 -12.39 -11.68 15.06
C GLN A 216 -11.59 -10.85 16.09
N GLN A 217 -10.25 -10.90 16.07
CA GLN A 217 -9.40 -10.11 16.96
C GLN A 217 -9.67 -8.61 16.81
N LEU A 218 -9.78 -8.10 15.58
CA LEU A 218 -10.11 -6.69 15.30
C LEU A 218 -11.50 -6.31 15.82
N SER A 219 -12.48 -7.21 15.69
CA SER A 219 -13.83 -7.01 16.24
C SER A 219 -13.83 -6.92 17.78
N GLU A 220 -13.05 -7.75 18.44
CA GLU A 220 -12.88 -7.72 19.91
C GLU A 220 -12.23 -6.40 20.36
N MET A 221 -11.17 -5.95 19.67
CA MET A 221 -10.52 -4.66 19.93
C MET A 221 -11.49 -3.48 19.75
N ARG A 222 -12.33 -3.53 18.74
CA ARG A 222 -13.36 -2.49 18.52
C ARG A 222 -14.35 -2.43 19.66
N ARG A 223 -14.88 -3.57 20.10
CA ARG A 223 -15.81 -3.64 21.24
C ARG A 223 -15.15 -3.11 22.53
N ALA A 224 -13.91 -3.52 22.79
CA ALA A 224 -13.16 -3.01 23.94
C ALA A 224 -12.99 -1.48 23.88
N GLN A 225 -12.76 -0.90 22.68
CA GLN A 225 -12.66 0.54 22.53
C GLN A 225 -14.02 1.25 22.70
N GLU A 226 -15.11 0.66 22.21
CA GLU A 226 -16.47 1.16 22.43
C GLU A 226 -16.82 1.20 23.92
N ASP A 227 -16.47 0.16 24.67
CA ASP A 227 -16.65 0.09 26.13
C ASP A 227 -15.81 1.16 26.86
N ARG A 228 -14.54 1.37 26.44
CA ARG A 228 -13.68 2.45 26.97
C ARG A 228 -14.28 3.83 26.76
N ILE A 229 -14.83 4.10 25.60
CA ILE A 229 -15.51 5.38 25.29
C ILE A 229 -16.72 5.59 26.21
N GLN A 230 -17.49 4.54 26.51
CA GLN A 230 -18.65 4.63 27.39
C GLN A 230 -18.26 4.89 28.84
N MET A 231 -17.13 4.32 29.29
CA MET A 231 -16.66 4.47 30.68
C MET A 231 -15.96 5.80 30.95
N ASP A 232 -15.23 6.33 29.96
CA ASP A 232 -14.45 7.56 30.11
C ASP A 232 -14.51 8.46 28.87
N LEU A 233 -15.44 9.40 28.87
CA LEU A 233 -15.59 10.42 27.85
C LEU A 233 -14.43 11.44 27.83
N SER A 234 -13.55 11.45 28.82
CA SER A 234 -12.45 12.43 28.93
C SER A 234 -11.26 12.10 28.03
N GLN A 235 -11.12 10.85 27.56
CA GLN A 235 -9.99 10.40 26.75
C GLN A 235 -9.97 10.91 25.29
N GLY A 236 -10.78 11.90 24.96
CA GLY A 236 -10.78 12.50 23.63
C GLY A 236 -11.56 11.63 22.60
N LEU A 237 -12.86 11.86 22.54
CA LEU A 237 -13.77 11.16 21.63
C LEU A 237 -13.27 11.14 20.18
N LYS A 238 -12.58 12.21 19.72
CA LYS A 238 -12.07 12.30 18.34
C LYS A 238 -11.03 11.24 18.01
N VAL A 239 -10.02 11.06 18.86
CA VAL A 239 -8.97 10.04 18.62
C VAL A 239 -9.56 8.64 18.68
N SER A 240 -10.49 8.40 19.61
CA SER A 240 -11.18 7.11 19.74
C SER A 240 -11.98 6.76 18.49
N LEU A 241 -12.66 7.73 17.87
CA LEU A 241 -13.38 7.52 16.60
C LEU A 241 -12.44 7.24 15.43
N VAL A 242 -11.29 7.91 15.35
CA VAL A 242 -10.27 7.61 14.32
C VAL A 242 -9.69 6.22 14.52
N TYR A 243 -9.44 5.81 15.76
CA TYR A 243 -8.96 4.47 16.08
C TYR A 243 -9.99 3.39 15.72
N LEU A 244 -11.27 3.58 16.07
CA LEU A 244 -12.36 2.67 15.66
C LEU A 244 -12.46 2.56 14.14
N ASN A 245 -12.35 3.67 13.42
CA ASN A 245 -12.33 3.67 11.96
C ASN A 245 -11.11 2.91 11.42
N LEU A 246 -9.92 3.11 11.99
CA LEU A 246 -8.71 2.38 11.61
C LEU A 246 -8.88 0.86 11.77
N LEU A 247 -9.45 0.41 12.89
CA LEU A 247 -9.72 -1.01 13.14
C LEU A 247 -10.75 -1.58 12.16
N GLN A 248 -11.84 -0.83 11.89
CA GLN A 248 -12.87 -1.22 10.93
C GLN A 248 -12.30 -1.37 9.52
N GLU A 249 -11.58 -0.36 9.04
CA GLU A 249 -11.02 -0.39 7.68
C GLU A 249 -9.90 -1.43 7.54
N THR A 250 -9.20 -1.76 8.64
CA THR A 250 -8.24 -2.87 8.67
C THR A 250 -8.96 -4.22 8.54
N GLN A 251 -10.14 -4.38 9.17
CA GLN A 251 -10.96 -5.58 9.03
C GLN A 251 -11.52 -5.74 7.61
N GLU A 252 -11.93 -4.64 6.97
CA GLU A 252 -12.42 -4.63 5.59
C GLU A 252 -11.29 -4.84 4.55
N LEU A 253 -10.04 -4.55 4.94
CA LEU A 253 -8.86 -4.74 4.09
C LEU A 253 -8.48 -6.22 3.94
N LEU A 254 -8.78 -7.05 4.96
CA LEU A 254 -8.58 -8.50 4.99
C LEU A 254 -9.67 -9.21 4.20
#